data_61a5cb45b1bcdaba38c765195e30137b
#
_entry.id   61a5cb45b1bcdaba38c765195e30137b
#
_cell.length_a   1.000
_cell.length_b   1.000
_cell.length_c   1.000
_cell.angle_alpha   90.00
_cell.angle_beta   90.00
_cell.angle_gamma   90.00
#
_symmetry.space_group_name_H-M   'P 1'
#
loop_
_entity.id
_entity.type
_entity.pdbx_description
1 polymer ?
#
loop_
_entity_poly.entity_id
_entity_poly.type
_entity_poly.pdbx_seq_one_letter_code
_entity_poly.pdbx_strand_id
1 'polypeptide(L)'
;MGKKNIILLVGLIVLGLIIVIFFLSPSQQSSDLSDNINASRDLSSNVSFTGNVSAEIPGDHVLGLYNSKNTIVEYASLTCPHCAIFHGEVFPKIKSELIDKGKVKYIFRDFPIDPLAMAGSMIAHCSGDGKYFGVIDVLLKTQDEWLFDNENPYNGLLKVARLAGLSEENVKVCLSDNELFSMIEGNQKLASSRFGVNATPAIFVNNKKISSLDFDTIMVELGITAD
;
A
#
# COMPACT_ATOMS: atom_id res chain seq x y z
N MET A 1 56.04 19.66 -53.12
CA MET A 1 54.74 19.21 -52.55
C MET A 1 53.89 20.43 -52.25
N GLY A 2 52.74 20.59 -52.89
CA GLY A 2 51.91 21.80 -52.79
C GLY A 2 51.15 21.83 -51.45
N LYS A 3 50.88 23.07 -50.94
CA LYS A 3 50.15 23.31 -49.65
C LYS A 3 48.87 22.46 -49.49
N LYS A 4 48.19 22.13 -50.61
CA LYS A 4 47.00 21.28 -50.61
C LYS A 4 47.25 19.84 -50.16
N ASN A 5 48.38 19.27 -50.52
CA ASN A 5 48.73 17.89 -50.13
C ASN A 5 49.11 17.76 -48.65
N ILE A 6 49.68 18.82 -48.10
CA ILE A 6 50.03 18.86 -46.64
C ILE A 6 48.74 18.92 -45.81
N ILE A 7 47.75 19.73 -46.20
CA ILE A 7 46.47 19.84 -45.50
C ILE A 7 45.72 18.51 -45.53
N LEU A 8 45.74 17.80 -46.64
CA LEU A 8 45.08 16.48 -46.78
C LEU A 8 45.76 15.42 -45.89
N LEU A 9 47.09 15.44 -45.77
CA LEU A 9 47.87 14.49 -44.96
C LEU A 9 47.65 14.77 -43.46
N VAL A 10 47.59 16.03 -43.03
CA VAL A 10 47.31 16.40 -41.65
C VAL A 10 45.87 16.03 -41.27
N GLY A 11 44.89 16.21 -42.18
CA GLY A 11 43.50 15.82 -41.96
C GLY A 11 43.32 14.32 -41.76
N LEU A 12 44.02 13.48 -42.52
CA LEU A 12 44.00 12.01 -42.37
C LEU A 12 44.65 11.55 -41.09
N ILE A 13 45.73 12.20 -40.62
CA ILE A 13 46.40 11.83 -39.38
C ILE A 13 45.51 12.20 -38.19
N VAL A 14 44.84 13.35 -38.20
CA VAL A 14 43.91 13.78 -37.12
C VAL A 14 42.68 12.86 -37.06
N LEU A 15 42.14 12.46 -38.21
CA LEU A 15 41.01 11.53 -38.26
C LEU A 15 41.39 10.12 -37.74
N GLY A 16 42.60 9.64 -38.08
CA GLY A 16 43.14 8.40 -37.58
C GLY A 16 43.36 8.41 -36.06
N LEU A 17 43.86 9.51 -35.49
CA LEU A 17 44.05 9.67 -34.06
C LEU A 17 42.70 9.69 -33.29
N ILE A 18 41.66 10.32 -33.82
CA ILE A 18 40.32 10.34 -33.20
C ILE A 18 39.71 8.93 -33.17
N ILE A 19 39.89 8.14 -34.23
CA ILE A 19 39.40 6.78 -34.31
C ILE A 19 40.12 5.88 -33.28
N VAL A 20 41.43 6.01 -33.12
CA VAL A 20 42.23 5.23 -32.16
C VAL A 20 41.83 5.58 -30.70
N ILE A 21 41.57 6.87 -30.43
CA ILE A 21 41.09 7.27 -29.08
C ILE A 21 39.70 6.70 -28.77
N PHE A 22 38.83 6.62 -29.80
CA PHE A 22 37.47 6.05 -29.62
C PHE A 22 37.48 4.53 -29.41
N PHE A 23 38.47 3.81 -29.98
CA PHE A 23 38.59 2.35 -29.81
C PHE A 23 39.45 1.94 -28.59
N LEU A 24 40.23 2.85 -27.99
CA LEU A 24 41.08 2.58 -26.83
C LEU A 24 40.53 3.14 -25.51
N SER A 25 39.36 3.78 -25.53
CA SER A 25 38.67 4.15 -24.30
C SER A 25 38.06 2.91 -23.66
N PRO A 26 38.49 2.47 -22.47
CA PRO A 26 37.83 1.38 -21.78
C PRO A 26 36.38 1.80 -21.50
N SER A 27 35.41 1.00 -21.95
CA SER A 27 34.01 1.11 -21.65
C SER A 27 33.77 0.84 -20.15
N GLN A 28 34.03 1.85 -19.31
CA GLN A 28 33.65 1.85 -17.90
C GLN A 28 32.38 2.69 -17.72
N GLN A 29 31.26 2.17 -18.16
CA GLN A 29 29.95 2.76 -17.78
C GLN A 29 28.78 1.80 -17.95
N SER A 30 28.94 0.53 -17.54
CA SER A 30 27.82 -0.42 -17.45
C SER A 30 27.74 -1.16 -16.13
N SER A 31 28.63 -0.91 -15.15
CA SER A 31 28.58 -1.54 -13.82
C SER A 31 27.68 -0.80 -12.84
N ASP A 32 27.64 0.53 -12.90
CA ASP A 32 26.91 1.32 -11.89
C ASP A 32 25.38 1.27 -12.04
N LEU A 33 24.88 1.01 -13.25
CA LEU A 33 23.43 0.87 -13.46
C LEU A 33 22.92 -0.53 -13.08
N SER A 34 23.78 -1.55 -13.24
CA SER A 34 23.46 -2.93 -12.86
C SER A 34 23.42 -3.10 -11.33
N ASP A 35 24.34 -2.43 -10.61
CA ASP A 35 24.41 -2.51 -9.16
C ASP A 35 23.23 -1.79 -8.48
N ASN A 36 22.75 -0.66 -9.05
CA ASN A 36 21.55 0.02 -8.55
C ASN A 36 20.27 -0.78 -8.83
N ILE A 37 20.17 -1.49 -9.95
CA ILE A 37 19.02 -2.36 -10.26
C ILE A 37 19.04 -3.60 -9.36
N ASN A 38 20.22 -4.13 -9.03
CA ASN A 38 20.35 -5.28 -8.14
C ASN A 38 20.11 -4.87 -6.68
N ALA A 39 20.54 -3.69 -6.23
CA ALA A 39 20.21 -3.17 -4.90
C ALA A 39 18.70 -2.95 -4.72
N SER A 40 18.00 -2.46 -5.75
CA SER A 40 16.54 -2.33 -5.72
C SER A 40 15.80 -3.67 -5.79
N ARG A 41 16.41 -4.70 -6.41
CA ARG A 41 15.88 -6.07 -6.41
C ARG A 41 16.12 -6.78 -5.07
N ASP A 42 17.25 -6.55 -4.42
CA ASP A 42 17.55 -7.15 -3.11
C ASP A 42 16.68 -6.60 -1.98
N LEU A 43 16.25 -5.34 -2.03
CA LEU A 43 15.25 -4.79 -1.10
C LEU A 43 13.86 -5.42 -1.28
N SER A 44 13.53 -5.88 -2.50
CA SER A 44 12.27 -6.59 -2.78
C SER A 44 12.34 -8.09 -2.48
N SER A 45 13.55 -8.69 -2.41
CA SER A 45 13.75 -10.14 -2.27
C SER A 45 13.95 -10.63 -0.84
N ASN A 46 14.17 -9.72 0.13
CA ASN A 46 14.45 -10.10 1.52
C ASN A 46 13.26 -9.97 2.48
N VAL A 47 12.07 -9.66 2.00
CA VAL A 47 10.86 -9.89 2.78
C VAL A 47 10.51 -11.36 2.65
N SER A 48 11.10 -12.18 3.52
CA SER A 48 10.74 -13.60 3.66
C SER A 48 9.32 -13.67 4.25
N PHE A 49 8.32 -13.61 3.37
CA PHE A 49 6.93 -13.87 3.76
C PHE A 49 6.80 -15.34 4.12
N THR A 50 6.88 -15.64 5.38
CA THR A 50 6.77 -16.99 5.95
C THR A 50 5.34 -17.56 5.93
N GLY A 51 4.44 -17.02 5.12
CA GLY A 51 3.02 -17.37 5.17
C GLY A 51 2.28 -16.81 6.40
N ASN A 52 2.94 -15.98 7.19
CA ASN A 52 2.39 -15.34 8.38
C ASN A 52 1.66 -14.04 7.99
N VAL A 53 0.34 -14.07 7.93
CA VAL A 53 -0.48 -12.89 7.62
C VAL A 53 -0.38 -11.80 8.69
N SER A 54 -0.01 -12.15 9.92
CA SER A 54 0.17 -11.20 11.03
C SER A 54 1.53 -10.48 10.98
N ALA A 55 2.45 -10.88 10.09
CA ALA A 55 3.68 -10.13 9.85
C ALA A 55 3.34 -8.81 9.15
N GLU A 56 3.99 -7.74 9.59
CA GLU A 56 3.79 -6.42 9.01
C GLU A 56 4.31 -6.35 7.58
N ILE A 57 3.59 -5.61 6.75
CA ILE A 57 3.94 -5.32 5.36
C ILE A 57 3.99 -3.80 5.17
N PRO A 58 4.68 -3.30 4.12
CA PRO A 58 4.69 -1.87 3.81
C PRO A 58 3.27 -1.30 3.74
N GLY A 59 3.06 -0.15 4.38
CA GLY A 59 1.76 0.51 4.43
C GLY A 59 0.81 0.04 5.54
N ASP A 60 1.21 -0.93 6.38
CA ASP A 60 0.38 -1.33 7.52
C ASP A 60 0.24 -0.18 8.53
N HIS A 61 -0.99 0.05 8.95
CA HIS A 61 -1.32 0.88 10.10
C HIS A 61 -1.84 0.01 11.22
N VAL A 62 -1.34 0.25 12.43
CA VAL A 62 -1.64 -0.56 13.62
C VAL A 62 -2.51 0.23 14.59
N LEU A 63 -3.58 -0.39 15.06
CA LEU A 63 -4.41 0.12 16.15
C LEU A 63 -4.28 -0.79 17.37
N GLY A 64 -4.16 -0.20 18.56
CA GLY A 64 -3.98 -0.92 19.81
C GLY A 64 -2.52 -1.09 20.23
N LEU A 65 -2.27 -2.09 21.06
CA LEU A 65 -0.94 -2.31 21.63
C LEU A 65 -0.04 -3.07 20.64
N TYR A 66 1.01 -2.40 20.14
CA TYR A 66 1.93 -2.93 19.13
C TYR A 66 2.50 -4.32 19.49
N ASN A 67 2.89 -4.51 20.74
CA ASN A 67 3.47 -5.76 21.23
C ASN A 67 2.43 -6.75 21.78
N SER A 68 1.14 -6.61 21.45
CA SER A 68 0.15 -7.59 21.83
C SER A 68 0.47 -8.96 21.24
N LYS A 69 0.25 -10.01 22.04
CA LYS A 69 0.45 -11.41 21.61
C LYS A 69 -0.58 -11.81 20.55
N ASN A 70 -1.76 -11.19 20.58
CA ASN A 70 -2.84 -11.49 19.67
C ASN A 70 -2.92 -10.41 18.58
N THR A 71 -3.16 -10.86 17.36
CA THR A 71 -3.29 -9.99 16.19
C THR A 71 -4.58 -10.31 15.44
N ILE A 72 -5.32 -9.26 15.10
CA ILE A 72 -6.42 -9.32 14.14
C ILE A 72 -5.97 -8.56 12.90
N VAL A 73 -6.05 -9.20 11.73
CA VAL A 73 -5.81 -8.56 10.42
C VAL A 73 -7.10 -8.59 9.65
N GLU A 74 -7.56 -7.44 9.23
CA GLU A 74 -8.71 -7.28 8.35
C GLU A 74 -8.27 -6.84 6.96
N TYR A 75 -8.64 -7.60 5.94
CA TYR A 75 -8.60 -7.14 4.55
C TYR A 75 -9.98 -6.65 4.16
N ALA A 76 -10.10 -5.38 3.83
CA ALA A 76 -11.37 -4.74 3.53
C ALA A 76 -11.30 -3.81 2.32
N SER A 77 -12.45 -3.62 1.69
CA SER A 77 -12.66 -2.61 0.67
C SER A 77 -13.62 -1.54 1.17
N LEU A 78 -13.29 -0.29 0.90
CA LEU A 78 -14.10 0.86 1.33
C LEU A 78 -15.44 0.97 0.58
N THR A 79 -15.59 0.26 -0.53
CA THR A 79 -16.85 0.18 -1.29
C THR A 79 -17.64 -1.11 -1.04
N CYS A 80 -17.11 -2.02 -0.19
CA CYS A 80 -17.77 -3.28 0.12
C CYS A 80 -18.85 -3.09 1.21
N PRO A 81 -20.15 -3.39 0.93
CA PRO A 81 -21.22 -3.23 1.91
C PRO A 81 -21.01 -4.10 3.17
N HIS A 82 -20.47 -5.32 3.01
CA HIS A 82 -20.21 -6.19 4.14
C HIS A 82 -19.09 -5.67 5.05
N CYS A 83 -18.12 -4.93 4.50
CA CYS A 83 -17.11 -4.22 5.29
C CYS A 83 -17.75 -3.09 6.11
N ALA A 84 -18.66 -2.32 5.50
CA ALA A 84 -19.40 -1.28 6.21
C ALA A 84 -20.25 -1.87 7.36
N ILE A 85 -20.95 -2.98 7.12
CA ILE A 85 -21.71 -3.68 8.18
C ILE A 85 -20.79 -4.15 9.30
N PHE A 86 -19.66 -4.77 8.98
CA PHE A 86 -18.70 -5.22 9.98
C PHE A 86 -18.18 -4.05 10.84
N HIS A 87 -17.84 -2.94 10.21
CA HIS A 87 -17.39 -1.72 10.90
C HIS A 87 -18.49 -0.98 11.66
N GLY A 88 -19.75 -1.15 11.29
CA GLY A 88 -20.90 -0.61 12.03
C GLY A 88 -21.29 -1.44 13.24
N GLU A 89 -21.22 -2.75 13.14
CA GLU A 89 -21.83 -3.67 14.11
C GLU A 89 -20.83 -4.43 14.99
N VAL A 90 -19.70 -4.87 14.42
CA VAL A 90 -18.75 -5.77 15.10
C VAL A 90 -17.49 -5.03 15.55
N PHE A 91 -16.90 -4.24 14.67
CA PHE A 91 -15.67 -3.51 14.97
C PHE A 91 -15.74 -2.61 16.21
N PRO A 92 -16.86 -1.93 16.55
CA PRO A 92 -16.95 -1.14 17.78
C PRO A 92 -16.73 -1.98 19.05
N LYS A 93 -17.19 -3.24 19.08
CA LYS A 93 -16.93 -4.15 20.19
C LYS A 93 -15.48 -4.62 20.22
N ILE A 94 -14.91 -4.97 19.05
CA ILE A 94 -13.48 -5.29 18.93
C ILE A 94 -12.64 -4.11 19.47
N LYS A 95 -13.01 -2.89 19.10
CA LYS A 95 -12.29 -1.70 19.55
C LYS A 95 -12.37 -1.55 21.07
N SER A 96 -13.56 -1.49 21.63
CA SER A 96 -13.75 -1.20 23.07
C SER A 96 -13.31 -2.33 23.98
N GLU A 97 -13.54 -3.60 23.60
CA GLU A 97 -13.29 -4.77 24.46
C GLU A 97 -11.90 -5.37 24.28
N LEU A 98 -11.26 -5.15 23.14
CA LEU A 98 -10.00 -5.80 22.81
C LEU A 98 -8.87 -4.81 22.54
N ILE A 99 -9.08 -3.87 21.60
CA ILE A 99 -8.03 -2.94 21.17
C ILE A 99 -7.72 -1.93 22.27
N ASP A 100 -8.74 -1.21 22.77
CA ASP A 100 -8.57 -0.18 23.80
C ASP A 100 -8.11 -0.75 25.14
N LYS A 101 -8.35 -2.06 25.38
CA LYS A 101 -7.86 -2.79 26.54
C LYS A 101 -6.48 -3.42 26.32
N GLY A 102 -5.84 -3.19 25.18
CA GLY A 102 -4.52 -3.72 24.84
C GLY A 102 -4.44 -5.26 24.68
N LYS A 103 -5.59 -5.93 24.53
CA LYS A 103 -5.66 -7.38 24.39
C LYS A 103 -5.23 -7.86 23.00
N VAL A 104 -5.36 -7.00 21.97
CA VAL A 104 -5.02 -7.30 20.57
C VAL A 104 -4.30 -6.13 19.90
N LYS A 105 -3.50 -6.48 18.90
CA LYS A 105 -3.05 -5.60 17.82
C LYS A 105 -4.00 -5.77 16.64
N TYR A 106 -4.53 -4.67 16.11
CA TYR A 106 -5.40 -4.70 14.95
C TYR A 106 -4.73 -4.01 13.76
N ILE A 107 -4.77 -4.66 12.61
CA ILE A 107 -4.20 -4.18 11.35
C ILE A 107 -5.32 -4.15 10.32
N PHE A 108 -5.59 -2.97 9.76
CA PHE A 108 -6.45 -2.85 8.60
C PHE A 108 -5.60 -2.86 7.34
N ARG A 109 -5.96 -3.66 6.36
CA ARG A 109 -5.28 -3.76 5.07
C ARG A 109 -6.24 -3.50 3.93
N ASP A 110 -5.86 -2.57 3.11
CA ASP A 110 -6.63 -2.21 1.92
C ASP A 110 -6.70 -3.39 0.94
N PHE A 111 -7.93 -3.73 0.55
CA PHE A 111 -8.22 -4.68 -0.51
C PHE A 111 -9.24 -4.06 -1.47
N PRO A 112 -8.86 -3.02 -2.23
CA PRO A 112 -9.77 -2.28 -3.08
C PRO A 112 -10.32 -3.16 -4.20
N ILE A 113 -11.65 -3.30 -4.26
CA ILE A 113 -12.33 -4.11 -5.29
C ILE A 113 -12.69 -3.32 -6.54
N ASP A 114 -12.53 -2.00 -6.49
CA ASP A 114 -12.80 -1.08 -7.61
C ASP A 114 -11.96 0.21 -7.49
N PRO A 115 -11.91 1.05 -8.54
CA PRO A 115 -11.11 2.27 -8.54
C PRO A 115 -11.52 3.29 -7.46
N LEU A 116 -12.80 3.32 -7.05
CA LEU A 116 -13.27 4.25 -6.03
C LEU A 116 -12.80 3.83 -4.64
N ALA A 117 -12.81 2.52 -4.34
CA ALA A 117 -12.17 1.98 -3.14
C ALA A 117 -10.68 2.31 -3.10
N MET A 118 -9.96 2.17 -4.23
CA MET A 118 -8.55 2.54 -4.32
C MET A 118 -8.34 4.02 -4.00
N ALA A 119 -9.16 4.91 -4.55
CA ALA A 119 -9.07 6.35 -4.26
C ALA A 119 -9.32 6.64 -2.77
N GLY A 120 -10.32 6.00 -2.16
CA GLY A 120 -10.58 6.12 -0.73
C GLY A 120 -9.40 5.64 0.14
N SER A 121 -8.81 4.49 -0.20
CA SER A 121 -7.62 3.95 0.45
C SER A 121 -6.44 4.92 0.36
N MET A 122 -6.15 5.44 -0.83
CA MET A 122 -5.08 6.44 -1.01
C MET A 122 -5.31 7.68 -0.14
N ILE A 123 -6.55 8.20 -0.09
CA ILE A 123 -6.90 9.35 0.75
C ILE A 123 -6.68 9.04 2.24
N ALA A 124 -7.02 7.83 2.69
CA ALA A 124 -6.76 7.41 4.07
C ALA A 124 -5.25 7.43 4.39
N HIS A 125 -4.42 6.85 3.54
CA HIS A 125 -2.96 6.91 3.69
C HIS A 125 -2.41 8.34 3.70
N CYS A 126 -2.85 9.18 2.78
CA CYS A 126 -2.42 10.56 2.68
C CYS A 126 -2.87 11.45 3.86
N SER A 127 -3.83 11.01 4.66
CA SER A 127 -4.25 11.73 5.86
C SER A 127 -3.22 11.66 7.00
N GLY A 128 -2.25 10.74 6.87
CA GLY A 128 -1.19 10.48 7.85
C GLY A 128 -1.62 9.53 8.97
N ASP A 129 -0.63 8.92 9.63
CA ASP A 129 -0.82 7.83 10.60
C ASP A 129 -1.84 8.15 11.70
N GLY A 130 -1.81 9.36 12.23
CA GLY A 130 -2.71 9.77 13.30
C GLY A 130 -4.18 9.92 12.88
N LYS A 131 -4.49 9.92 11.59
CA LYS A 131 -5.85 10.11 11.05
C LYS A 131 -6.33 8.94 10.21
N TYR A 132 -5.45 8.04 9.80
CA TYR A 132 -5.75 6.92 8.92
C TYR A 132 -7.01 6.15 9.36
N PHE A 133 -7.02 5.64 10.57
CA PHE A 133 -8.17 4.88 11.09
C PHE A 133 -9.45 5.72 11.21
N GLY A 134 -9.31 7.01 11.50
CA GLY A 134 -10.45 7.93 11.52
C GLY A 134 -11.08 8.10 10.13
N VAL A 135 -10.25 8.18 9.09
CA VAL A 135 -10.72 8.27 7.70
C VAL A 135 -11.36 6.96 7.26
N ILE A 136 -10.75 5.80 7.56
CA ILE A 136 -11.32 4.47 7.30
C ILE A 136 -12.70 4.34 7.96
N ASP A 137 -12.80 4.70 9.24
CA ASP A 137 -14.06 4.60 10.00
C ASP A 137 -15.17 5.48 9.40
N VAL A 138 -14.84 6.72 9.04
CA VAL A 138 -15.80 7.62 8.37
C VAL A 138 -16.22 7.06 7.02
N LEU A 139 -15.27 6.65 6.17
CA LEU A 139 -15.59 6.13 4.83
C LEU A 139 -16.47 4.87 4.90
N LEU A 140 -16.24 3.97 5.84
CA LEU A 140 -17.07 2.77 5.99
C LEU A 140 -18.43 3.07 6.61
N LYS A 141 -18.51 3.93 7.62
CA LYS A 141 -19.79 4.28 8.28
C LYS A 141 -20.72 5.14 7.44
N THR A 142 -20.16 5.96 6.57
CA THR A 142 -20.92 6.84 5.68
C THR A 142 -20.89 6.36 4.23
N GLN A 143 -20.67 5.05 4.03
CA GLN A 143 -20.45 4.46 2.71
C GLN A 143 -21.57 4.84 1.73
N ASP A 144 -22.82 4.72 2.12
CA ASP A 144 -23.96 5.05 1.27
C ASP A 144 -24.03 6.55 0.89
N GLU A 145 -23.55 7.42 1.79
CA GLU A 145 -23.60 8.87 1.57
C GLU A 145 -22.61 9.33 0.50
N TRP A 146 -21.41 8.71 0.45
CA TRP A 146 -20.40 9.14 -0.50
C TRP A 146 -20.35 8.30 -1.78
N LEU A 147 -20.77 7.01 -1.73
CA LEU A 147 -20.86 6.16 -2.91
C LEU A 147 -22.00 6.57 -3.84
N PHE A 148 -23.15 6.93 -3.26
CA PHE A 148 -24.35 7.27 -4.00
C PHE A 148 -24.62 8.79 -4.03
N ASP A 149 -23.57 9.61 -3.84
CA ASP A 149 -23.66 11.05 -4.10
C ASP A 149 -24.15 11.25 -5.55
N ASN A 150 -25.33 11.84 -5.71
CA ASN A 150 -26.08 11.88 -6.96
C ASN A 150 -25.35 12.63 -8.09
N GLU A 151 -24.30 13.41 -7.77
CA GLU A 151 -23.55 14.17 -8.75
C GLU A 151 -22.26 13.45 -9.16
N ASN A 152 -21.44 13.07 -8.16
CA ASN A 152 -20.15 12.44 -8.40
C ASN A 152 -19.61 11.85 -7.08
N PRO A 153 -19.34 10.52 -6.99
CA PRO A 153 -18.72 9.91 -5.81
C PRO A 153 -17.40 10.56 -5.35
N TYR A 154 -16.68 11.18 -6.28
CA TYR A 154 -15.49 11.96 -5.95
C TYR A 154 -15.79 13.13 -5.00
N ASN A 155 -16.96 13.78 -5.12
CA ASN A 155 -17.37 14.84 -4.21
C ASN A 155 -17.56 14.32 -2.77
N GLY A 156 -18.10 13.10 -2.63
CA GLY A 156 -18.20 12.42 -1.35
C GLY A 156 -16.83 12.16 -0.72
N LEU A 157 -15.87 11.63 -1.50
CA LEU A 157 -14.48 11.45 -1.04
C LEU A 157 -13.82 12.77 -0.65
N LEU A 158 -14.05 13.86 -1.40
CA LEU A 158 -13.53 15.19 -1.05
C LEU A 158 -14.10 15.70 0.28
N LYS A 159 -15.38 15.43 0.59
CA LYS A 159 -15.96 15.79 1.90
C LYS A 159 -15.21 15.09 3.04
N VAL A 160 -15.00 13.78 2.92
CA VAL A 160 -14.26 13.00 3.93
C VAL A 160 -12.81 13.47 4.03
N ALA A 161 -12.12 13.70 2.91
CA ALA A 161 -10.77 14.22 2.89
C ALA A 161 -10.65 15.58 3.61
N ARG A 162 -11.61 16.48 3.40
CA ARG A 162 -11.66 17.78 4.10
C ARG A 162 -11.86 17.62 5.60
N LEU A 163 -12.68 16.67 6.06
CA LEU A 163 -12.82 16.36 7.48
C LEU A 163 -11.50 15.87 8.09
N ALA A 164 -10.70 15.13 7.32
CA ALA A 164 -9.35 14.72 7.70
C ALA A 164 -8.31 15.86 7.60
N GLY A 165 -8.70 17.05 7.11
CA GLY A 165 -7.84 18.22 6.98
C GLY A 165 -7.02 18.25 5.69
N LEU A 166 -7.38 17.45 4.68
CA LEU A 166 -6.78 17.51 3.35
C LEU A 166 -7.48 18.56 2.50
N SER A 167 -6.71 19.43 1.85
CA SER A 167 -7.22 20.31 0.80
C SER A 167 -7.51 19.52 -0.47
N GLU A 168 -8.31 20.09 -1.37
CA GLU A 168 -8.55 19.48 -2.69
C GLU A 168 -7.24 19.31 -3.49
N GLU A 169 -6.30 20.23 -3.36
CA GLU A 169 -4.98 20.12 -3.98
C GLU A 169 -4.19 18.94 -3.39
N ASN A 170 -4.18 18.77 -2.06
CA ASN A 170 -3.56 17.62 -1.42
C ASN A 170 -4.19 16.30 -1.90
N VAL A 171 -5.52 16.26 -2.10
CA VAL A 171 -6.20 15.07 -2.63
C VAL A 171 -5.75 14.78 -4.07
N LYS A 172 -5.63 15.79 -4.94
CA LYS A 172 -5.12 15.62 -6.31
C LYS A 172 -3.70 15.07 -6.33
N VAL A 173 -2.81 15.63 -5.50
CA VAL A 173 -1.43 15.12 -5.35
C VAL A 173 -1.45 13.67 -4.87
N CYS A 174 -2.23 13.38 -3.83
CA CYS A 174 -2.38 12.05 -3.28
C CYS A 174 -2.83 11.02 -4.33
N LEU A 175 -3.90 11.32 -5.07
CA LEU A 175 -4.43 10.41 -6.09
C LEU A 175 -3.53 10.26 -7.33
N SER A 176 -2.52 11.12 -7.45
CA SER A 176 -1.48 11.02 -8.49
C SER A 176 -0.22 10.29 -8.00
N ASP A 177 -0.18 9.82 -6.76
CA ASP A 177 0.95 9.11 -6.18
C ASP A 177 0.98 7.65 -6.68
N ASN A 178 1.82 7.42 -7.70
CA ASN A 178 1.98 6.09 -8.30
C ASN A 178 2.68 5.08 -7.36
N GLU A 179 3.50 5.54 -6.42
CA GLU A 179 4.18 4.66 -5.46
C GLU A 179 3.17 4.14 -4.45
N LEU A 180 2.35 5.01 -3.89
CA LEU A 180 1.25 4.64 -3.00
C LEU A 180 0.24 3.71 -3.69
N PHE A 181 -0.18 4.04 -4.91
CA PHE A 181 -1.05 3.18 -5.71
C PHE A 181 -0.45 1.78 -5.89
N SER A 182 0.82 1.69 -6.30
CA SER A 182 1.51 0.43 -6.54
C SER A 182 1.70 -0.38 -5.27
N MET A 183 1.93 0.27 -4.14
CA MET A 183 2.02 -0.38 -2.82
C MET A 183 0.69 -1.04 -2.45
N ILE A 184 -0.42 -0.31 -2.52
CA ILE A 184 -1.76 -0.85 -2.20
C ILE A 184 -2.12 -2.00 -3.14
N GLU A 185 -1.92 -1.83 -4.45
CA GLU A 185 -2.16 -2.88 -5.45
C GLU A 185 -1.28 -4.12 -5.23
N GLY A 186 -0.01 -3.91 -4.89
CA GLY A 186 0.93 -4.97 -4.57
C GLY A 186 0.50 -5.76 -3.33
N ASN A 187 0.06 -5.08 -2.29
CA ASN A 187 -0.45 -5.69 -1.06
C ASN A 187 -1.73 -6.50 -1.32
N GLN A 188 -2.64 -6.00 -2.16
CA GLN A 188 -3.83 -6.73 -2.59
C GLN A 188 -3.46 -8.01 -3.36
N LYS A 189 -2.53 -7.93 -4.31
CA LYS A 189 -2.01 -9.10 -5.07
C LYS A 189 -1.36 -10.12 -4.14
N LEU A 190 -0.58 -9.66 -3.16
CA LEU A 190 0.02 -10.50 -2.15
C LEU A 190 -1.04 -11.21 -1.31
N ALA A 191 -2.06 -10.49 -0.84
CA ALA A 191 -3.17 -11.05 -0.06
C ALA A 191 -3.89 -12.16 -0.82
N SER A 192 -4.20 -11.94 -2.10
CA SER A 192 -4.85 -12.93 -2.95
C SER A 192 -3.98 -14.17 -3.18
N SER A 193 -2.71 -13.97 -3.54
CA SER A 193 -1.82 -15.06 -3.95
C SER A 193 -1.25 -15.86 -2.78
N ARG A 194 -0.98 -15.22 -1.64
CA ARG A 194 -0.32 -15.85 -0.49
C ARG A 194 -1.27 -16.24 0.64
N PHE A 195 -2.32 -15.45 0.86
CA PHE A 195 -3.22 -15.65 1.99
C PHE A 195 -4.63 -16.08 1.57
N GLY A 196 -4.89 -16.28 0.28
CA GLY A 196 -6.18 -16.74 -0.23
C GLY A 196 -7.33 -15.77 0.05
N VAL A 197 -7.02 -14.45 0.06
CA VAL A 197 -8.05 -13.41 0.15
C VAL A 197 -8.68 -13.24 -1.23
N ASN A 198 -9.96 -13.62 -1.35
CA ASN A 198 -10.73 -13.57 -2.59
C ASN A 198 -12.09 -12.87 -2.42
N ALA A 199 -12.38 -12.41 -1.23
CA ALA A 199 -13.58 -11.65 -0.87
C ALA A 199 -13.29 -10.76 0.34
N THR A 200 -14.10 -9.71 0.53
CA THR A 200 -14.03 -8.78 1.65
C THR A 200 -15.34 -8.72 2.43
N PRO A 201 -15.28 -8.50 3.76
CA PRO A 201 -14.06 -8.49 4.55
C PRO A 201 -13.47 -9.90 4.72
N ALA A 202 -12.15 -10.00 4.83
CA ALA A 202 -11.48 -11.24 5.23
C ALA A 202 -10.72 -10.99 6.52
N ILE A 203 -11.12 -11.67 7.58
CA ILE A 203 -10.55 -11.51 8.92
C ILE A 203 -9.63 -12.68 9.24
N PHE A 204 -8.46 -12.36 9.75
CA PHE A 204 -7.50 -13.32 10.28
C PHE A 204 -7.26 -13.03 11.77
N VAL A 205 -7.35 -14.06 12.58
CA VAL A 205 -7.03 -14.03 14.01
C VAL A 205 -5.80 -14.92 14.23
N ASN A 206 -4.71 -14.34 14.70
CA ASN A 206 -3.47 -15.07 14.95
C ASN A 206 -3.04 -15.95 13.74
N ASN A 207 -3.07 -15.40 12.53
CA ASN A 207 -2.76 -16.07 11.25
C ASN A 207 -3.85 -17.03 10.71
N LYS A 208 -4.90 -17.31 11.43
CA LYS A 208 -5.99 -18.18 10.99
C LYS A 208 -7.10 -17.34 10.37
N LYS A 209 -7.45 -17.60 9.11
CA LYS A 209 -8.63 -17.01 8.48
C LYS A 209 -9.89 -17.57 9.16
N ILE A 210 -10.78 -16.70 9.60
CA ILE A 210 -12.04 -17.10 10.21
C ILE A 210 -13.18 -17.03 9.20
N SER A 211 -14.19 -17.87 9.39
CA SER A 211 -15.35 -17.98 8.48
C SER A 211 -16.55 -17.17 8.93
N SER A 212 -16.68 -16.92 10.23
CA SER A 212 -17.71 -16.06 10.78
C SER A 212 -17.12 -14.75 11.29
N LEU A 213 -17.82 -13.66 11.04
CA LEU A 213 -17.35 -12.30 11.33
C LEU A 213 -17.95 -11.74 12.62
N ASP A 214 -18.66 -12.57 13.41
CA ASP A 214 -19.23 -12.15 14.68
C ASP A 214 -18.18 -12.04 15.79
N PHE A 215 -18.48 -11.22 16.79
CA PHE A 215 -17.56 -10.94 17.89
C PHE A 215 -17.23 -12.19 18.72
N ASP A 216 -18.20 -13.07 18.93
CA ASP A 216 -18.02 -14.25 19.79
C ASP A 216 -17.07 -15.25 19.11
N THR A 217 -17.18 -15.43 17.80
CA THR A 217 -16.21 -16.23 17.02
C THR A 217 -14.79 -15.66 17.14
N ILE A 218 -14.64 -14.34 17.06
CA ILE A 218 -13.33 -13.67 17.20
C ILE A 218 -12.77 -13.93 18.62
N MET A 219 -13.60 -13.82 19.67
CA MET A 219 -13.19 -14.10 21.05
C MET A 219 -12.71 -15.54 21.23
N VAL A 220 -13.44 -16.51 20.67
CA VAL A 220 -13.08 -17.93 20.72
C VAL A 220 -11.73 -18.17 20.02
N GLU A 221 -11.53 -17.61 18.84
CA GLU A 221 -10.28 -17.77 18.08
C GLU A 221 -9.08 -17.09 18.77
N LEU A 222 -9.33 -16.03 19.53
CA LEU A 222 -8.31 -15.37 20.36
C LEU A 222 -7.98 -16.17 21.64
N GLY A 223 -8.80 -17.15 22.01
CA GLY A 223 -8.71 -17.84 23.29
C GLY A 223 -9.02 -16.95 24.48
N ILE A 224 -9.86 -15.93 24.29
CA ILE A 224 -10.27 -14.98 25.33
C ILE A 224 -11.68 -15.34 25.79
N THR A 225 -11.86 -15.66 27.07
CA THR A 225 -13.18 -15.84 27.66
C THR A 225 -13.84 -14.49 27.94
N ALA A 226 -15.15 -14.40 27.75
CA ALA A 226 -15.92 -13.27 28.25
C ALA A 226 -15.82 -13.23 29.78
N ASP A 227 -15.41 -12.12 30.34
CA ASP A 227 -15.39 -11.85 31.78
C ASP A 227 -16.81 -11.57 32.27
#